data_53ae2b1eee7ec5e66a766e5a20f4cdf1
#
_entry.id   53ae2b1eee7ec5e66a766e5a20f4cdf1
#
_cell.length_a   1.000
_cell.length_b   1.000
_cell.length_c   1.000
_cell.angle_alpha   90.00
_cell.angle_beta   90.00
_cell.angle_gamma   90.00
#
_symmetry.space_group_name_H-M   'P 1'
#
loop_
_entity.id
_entity.type
_entity.pdbx_description
1 polymer ?
#
loop_
_entity_poly.entity_id
_entity_poly.type
_entity_poly.pdbx_seq_one_letter_code
_entity_poly.pdbx_strand_id
1 'polypeptide(L)'
;MGFHNGNILEPSMGVGNFFGMLPNTMQDSRLYGVELDSITGRIAKKLYPQADITVAGFETIDRRDFYDLAVGNVPFGQYKVNDKAYNKLGFSIHNYFFAKAIDQVRPGGVVAFVTSRYTMDSKDSTARKHMAERADLLGAIRLPNNAFKANAGTEVVSDIIFLQKRDRPIDHEPDWVQLGKTEDGFAINQYFVDHPEMVLGELTTESTPYGHDLTVAPIEGAVLADQLAEAVQHIEGQYVEVEVETPDVADAEVERKTLPADPDVKNFSYAVVDGEVYYRENSIMTQVELSDNAKARVTGMVELRQIVNQLIQEQLDDYPDEDIKTTQAKLNTAYDAFTAKYGLLNDRKNGRLFEDDSSYYLLCSLENLDENKQLKSKADMFTKRTIRPERTVTSVDTPSEALAVSIGEHG
;
A
#
# COMPACT_ATOMS: atom_id res chain seq x y z
N MET A 1 0.65 -2.26 22.16
CA MET A 1 -0.33 -1.97 21.09
C MET A 1 -1.23 -3.17 20.74
N GLY A 2 -0.87 -4.41 21.06
CA GLY A 2 -1.74 -5.60 20.90
C GLY A 2 -1.83 -6.18 19.49
N PHE A 3 -0.93 -5.82 18.57
CA PHE A 3 -0.86 -6.48 17.25
C PHE A 3 -0.27 -7.88 17.39
N HIS A 4 -0.95 -8.89 16.83
CA HIS A 4 -0.50 -10.28 16.85
C HIS A 4 -0.18 -10.82 15.46
N ASN A 5 -1.09 -10.73 14.51
CA ASN A 5 -0.88 -11.17 13.14
C ASN A 5 -1.66 -10.31 12.14
N GLY A 6 -1.29 -10.38 10.87
CA GLY A 6 -1.92 -9.64 9.79
C GLY A 6 -0.98 -9.50 8.59
N ASN A 7 -1.29 -8.58 7.70
CA ASN A 7 -0.46 -8.27 6.55
C ASN A 7 0.62 -7.25 6.95
N ILE A 8 1.88 -7.66 6.93
CA ILE A 8 3.03 -6.81 7.31
C ILE A 8 3.80 -6.41 6.05
N LEU A 9 4.00 -5.11 5.86
CA LEU A 9 4.80 -4.53 4.78
C LEU A 9 6.16 -4.06 5.29
N GLU A 10 7.24 -4.45 4.63
CA GLU A 10 8.57 -3.83 4.74
C GLU A 10 8.94 -3.19 3.39
N PRO A 11 8.75 -1.85 3.20
CA PRO A 11 8.80 -1.23 1.88
C PRO A 11 10.22 -0.94 1.36
N SER A 12 11.23 -1.21 2.17
CA SER A 12 12.66 -1.04 1.85
C SER A 12 13.43 -2.07 2.67
N MET A 13 13.18 -3.35 2.32
CA MET A 13 13.46 -4.46 3.23
C MET A 13 14.93 -4.85 3.31
N GLY A 14 15.77 -4.46 2.37
CA GLY A 14 17.13 -5.00 2.30
C GLY A 14 17.07 -6.52 2.20
N VAL A 15 17.78 -7.20 3.10
CA VAL A 15 17.74 -8.66 3.23
C VAL A 15 16.62 -9.17 4.14
N GLY A 16 15.74 -8.28 4.68
CA GLY A 16 14.59 -8.64 5.52
C GLY A 16 14.94 -8.78 7.00
N ASN A 17 15.73 -7.87 7.55
CA ASN A 17 16.11 -7.92 8.97
C ASN A 17 14.89 -7.83 9.91
N PHE A 18 13.87 -7.03 9.57
CA PHE A 18 12.66 -6.94 10.38
C PHE A 18 11.87 -8.25 10.33
N PHE A 19 11.78 -8.91 9.17
CA PHE A 19 11.15 -10.23 9.08
C PHE A 19 11.85 -11.28 9.94
N GLY A 20 13.19 -11.27 9.95
CA GLY A 20 13.97 -12.20 10.76
C GLY A 20 13.87 -11.97 12.27
N MET A 21 13.38 -10.80 12.70
CA MET A 21 13.25 -10.43 14.11
C MET A 21 11.79 -10.38 14.59
N LEU A 22 10.84 -10.84 13.78
CA LEU A 22 9.44 -10.88 14.19
C LEU A 22 9.26 -11.78 15.43
N PRO A 23 8.56 -11.28 16.47
CA PRO A 23 8.27 -12.09 17.65
C PRO A 23 7.37 -13.28 17.30
N ASN A 24 7.44 -14.33 18.14
CA ASN A 24 6.65 -15.54 17.93
C ASN A 24 5.14 -15.28 17.80
N THR A 25 4.63 -14.24 18.44
CA THR A 25 3.22 -13.82 18.37
C THR A 25 2.83 -13.24 17.00
N MET A 26 3.79 -12.95 16.13
CA MET A 26 3.55 -12.38 14.79
C MET A 26 3.97 -13.34 13.66
N GLN A 27 4.37 -14.57 13.95
CA GLN A 27 4.90 -15.50 12.95
C GLN A 27 3.85 -15.98 11.94
N ASP A 28 2.56 -15.92 12.31
CA ASP A 28 1.45 -16.27 11.42
C ASP A 28 1.05 -15.12 10.48
N SER A 29 1.79 -14.01 10.51
CA SER A 29 1.56 -12.87 9.63
C SER A 29 1.96 -13.18 8.20
N ARG A 30 1.23 -12.58 7.24
CA ARG A 30 1.63 -12.56 5.84
C ARG A 30 2.64 -11.43 5.61
N LEU A 31 3.79 -11.77 5.06
CA LEU A 31 4.91 -10.86 4.91
C LEU A 31 5.02 -10.38 3.47
N TYR A 32 5.09 -9.07 3.30
CA TYR A 32 5.22 -8.38 2.03
C TYR A 32 6.45 -7.50 2.06
N GLY A 33 7.41 -7.76 1.19
CA GLY A 33 8.66 -7.01 1.13
C GLY A 33 8.85 -6.33 -0.22
N VAL A 34 9.43 -5.13 -0.19
CA VAL A 34 9.85 -4.43 -1.41
C VAL A 34 11.33 -4.08 -1.28
N GLU A 35 12.11 -4.41 -2.31
CA GLU A 35 13.54 -4.09 -2.34
C GLU A 35 13.95 -3.66 -3.76
N LEU A 36 14.58 -2.48 -3.84
CA LEU A 36 15.00 -1.90 -5.11
C LEU A 36 16.22 -2.62 -5.69
N ASP A 37 17.20 -2.97 -4.83
CA ASP A 37 18.41 -3.66 -5.28
C ASP A 37 18.13 -5.11 -5.65
N SER A 38 18.47 -5.46 -6.87
CA SER A 38 18.16 -6.77 -7.43
C SER A 38 18.91 -7.93 -6.76
N ILE A 39 20.11 -7.69 -6.25
CA ILE A 39 20.92 -8.73 -5.58
C ILE A 39 20.36 -8.96 -4.19
N THR A 40 20.19 -7.89 -3.44
CA THR A 40 19.64 -7.90 -2.08
C THR A 40 18.23 -8.50 -2.04
N GLY A 41 17.36 -8.08 -2.96
CA GLY A 41 15.99 -8.61 -3.07
C GLY A 41 15.95 -10.11 -3.43
N ARG A 42 16.88 -10.59 -4.26
CA ARG A 42 17.03 -12.02 -4.56
C ARG A 42 17.51 -12.82 -3.36
N ILE A 43 18.39 -12.24 -2.53
CA ILE A 43 18.82 -12.86 -1.27
C ILE A 43 17.60 -12.96 -0.34
N ALA A 44 16.85 -11.87 -0.15
CA ALA A 44 15.65 -11.85 0.67
C ALA A 44 14.62 -12.92 0.26
N LYS A 45 14.35 -13.07 -1.05
CA LYS A 45 13.48 -14.15 -1.57
C LYS A 45 13.96 -15.57 -1.21
N LYS A 46 15.26 -15.77 -1.04
CA LYS A 46 15.80 -17.07 -0.62
C LYS A 46 15.72 -17.28 0.89
N LEU A 47 15.86 -16.20 1.66
CA LEU A 47 15.75 -16.26 3.12
C LEU A 47 14.29 -16.43 3.57
N TYR A 48 13.35 -15.79 2.86
CA TYR A 48 11.92 -15.79 3.21
C TYR A 48 11.07 -16.30 2.05
N PRO A 49 11.11 -17.62 1.74
CA PRO A 49 10.39 -18.18 0.59
C PRO A 49 8.86 -18.11 0.71
N GLN A 50 8.33 -17.89 1.90
CA GLN A 50 6.90 -17.75 2.16
C GLN A 50 6.41 -16.29 2.05
N ALA A 51 7.32 -15.31 1.98
CA ALA A 51 6.98 -13.90 1.87
C ALA A 51 6.75 -13.50 0.40
N ASP A 52 5.81 -12.59 0.17
CA ASP A 52 5.60 -11.93 -1.12
C ASP A 52 6.62 -10.78 -1.25
N ILE A 53 7.72 -11.03 -1.94
CA ILE A 53 8.81 -10.06 -2.10
C ILE A 53 8.87 -9.55 -3.53
N THR A 54 8.64 -8.26 -3.70
CA THR A 54 8.77 -7.55 -4.97
C THR A 54 10.14 -6.91 -5.10
N VAL A 55 10.89 -7.28 -6.15
CA VAL A 55 12.21 -6.69 -6.46
C VAL A 55 12.00 -5.54 -7.44
N ALA A 56 11.68 -4.37 -6.91
CA ALA A 56 11.40 -3.14 -7.65
C ALA A 56 11.39 -1.95 -6.67
N GLY A 57 11.21 -0.74 -7.18
CA GLY A 57 11.00 0.43 -6.33
C GLY A 57 9.62 0.43 -5.67
N PHE A 58 9.52 1.09 -4.52
CA PHE A 58 8.26 1.16 -3.76
C PHE A 58 7.13 1.86 -4.54
N GLU A 59 7.46 2.70 -5.54
CA GLU A 59 6.48 3.33 -6.43
C GLU A 59 5.66 2.33 -7.25
N THR A 60 6.15 1.10 -7.44
CA THR A 60 5.46 0.06 -8.21
C THR A 60 4.35 -0.65 -7.44
N ILE A 61 4.29 -0.48 -6.12
CA ILE A 61 3.29 -1.10 -5.26
C ILE A 61 2.13 -0.12 -5.06
N ASP A 62 0.90 -0.59 -5.27
CA ASP A 62 -0.31 0.21 -5.04
C ASP A 62 -1.43 -0.68 -4.46
N ARG A 63 -1.26 -1.07 -3.20
CA ARG A 63 -2.27 -1.82 -2.42
C ARG A 63 -2.80 -0.94 -1.30
N ARG A 64 -3.81 -0.14 -1.59
CA ARG A 64 -4.40 0.80 -0.62
C ARG A 64 -5.26 0.09 0.41
N ASP A 65 -5.20 0.57 1.66
CA ASP A 65 -5.99 0.05 2.79
C ASP A 65 -5.80 -1.46 3.03
N PHE A 66 -4.62 -1.99 2.73
CA PHE A 66 -4.37 -3.43 2.70
C PHE A 66 -3.55 -3.94 3.90
N TYR A 67 -2.46 -3.26 4.24
CA TYR A 67 -1.56 -3.74 5.28
C TYR A 67 -2.05 -3.37 6.68
N ASP A 68 -1.83 -4.26 7.63
CA ASP A 68 -2.09 -4.02 9.06
C ASP A 68 -0.96 -3.24 9.71
N LEU A 69 0.26 -3.53 9.27
CA LEU A 69 1.49 -2.92 9.75
C LEU A 69 2.44 -2.65 8.59
N ALA A 70 2.99 -1.44 8.52
CA ALA A 70 4.16 -1.14 7.71
C ALA A 70 5.34 -0.84 8.65
N VAL A 71 6.42 -1.61 8.54
CA VAL A 71 7.61 -1.50 9.39
C VAL A 71 8.86 -1.45 8.53
N GLY A 72 9.88 -0.71 8.95
CA GLY A 72 11.14 -0.70 8.22
C GLY A 72 12.05 0.46 8.55
N ASN A 73 13.26 0.40 8.02
CA ASN A 73 14.21 1.50 7.99
C ASN A 73 14.15 2.11 6.59
N VAL A 74 13.46 3.25 6.46
CA VAL A 74 13.26 3.88 5.16
C VAL A 74 14.55 4.58 4.67
N PRO A 75 14.77 4.66 3.35
CA PRO A 75 15.96 5.30 2.83
C PRO A 75 16.00 6.80 3.19
N PHE A 76 17.19 7.29 3.53
CA PHE A 76 17.43 8.68 3.87
C PHE A 76 17.97 9.42 2.65
N GLY A 77 17.57 10.65 2.44
CA GLY A 77 18.11 11.48 1.37
C GLY A 77 17.19 12.60 0.92
N GLN A 78 17.77 13.51 0.12
CA GLN A 78 17.05 14.66 -0.44
C GLN A 78 16.52 14.40 -1.86
N TYR A 79 16.81 13.23 -2.44
CA TYR A 79 16.27 12.88 -3.74
C TYR A 79 14.79 12.49 -3.65
N LYS A 80 14.12 12.59 -4.79
CA LYS A 80 12.68 12.35 -4.91
C LYS A 80 12.43 11.07 -5.71
N VAL A 81 11.39 10.36 -5.34
CA VAL A 81 10.90 9.22 -6.10
C VAL A 81 9.89 9.70 -7.14
N ASN A 82 9.94 9.15 -8.35
CA ASN A 82 8.97 9.46 -9.38
C ASN A 82 7.75 8.51 -9.27
N ASP A 83 6.77 8.94 -8.50
CA ASP A 83 5.48 8.27 -8.36
C ASP A 83 4.37 9.25 -8.72
N LYS A 84 3.62 8.96 -9.79
CA LYS A 84 2.60 9.88 -10.33
C LYS A 84 1.58 10.33 -9.29
N ALA A 85 1.21 9.45 -8.35
CA ALA A 85 0.25 9.74 -7.31
C ALA A 85 0.78 10.75 -6.29
N TYR A 86 2.11 10.76 -6.06
CA TYR A 86 2.78 11.54 -5.00
C TYR A 86 3.65 12.68 -5.54
N ASN A 87 3.91 12.76 -6.85
CA ASN A 87 4.80 13.77 -7.44
C ASN A 87 4.42 15.21 -7.08
N LYS A 88 3.12 15.50 -6.94
CA LYS A 88 2.60 16.83 -6.57
C LYS A 88 2.99 17.25 -5.14
N LEU A 89 3.24 16.28 -4.25
CA LEU A 89 3.63 16.56 -2.87
C LEU A 89 5.08 17.08 -2.77
N GLY A 90 5.93 16.72 -3.73
CA GLY A 90 7.30 17.17 -3.79
C GLY A 90 8.20 16.69 -2.64
N PHE A 91 7.80 15.67 -1.92
CA PHE A 91 8.46 15.17 -0.72
C PHE A 91 9.85 14.58 -1.00
N SER A 92 10.74 14.67 -0.01
CA SER A 92 11.97 13.87 0.05
C SER A 92 11.62 12.38 0.14
N ILE A 93 12.58 11.49 -0.17
CA ILE A 93 12.32 10.05 -0.21
C ILE A 93 11.74 9.53 1.10
N HIS A 94 12.28 9.89 2.26
CA HIS A 94 11.77 9.41 3.54
C HIS A 94 10.33 9.88 3.80
N ASN A 95 9.98 11.13 3.50
CA ASN A 95 8.62 11.64 3.64
C ASN A 95 7.64 11.01 2.63
N TYR A 96 8.12 10.68 1.42
CA TYR A 96 7.35 9.92 0.44
C TYR A 96 6.98 8.52 0.97
N PHE A 97 7.94 7.82 1.62
CA PHE A 97 7.67 6.50 2.19
C PHE A 97 6.58 6.55 3.24
N PHE A 98 6.57 7.57 4.12
CA PHE A 98 5.49 7.77 5.07
C PHE A 98 4.15 8.03 4.40
N ALA A 99 4.09 8.98 3.45
CA ALA A 99 2.85 9.33 2.77
C ALA A 99 2.24 8.11 2.07
N LYS A 100 3.06 7.34 1.35
CA LYS A 100 2.60 6.15 0.64
C LYS A 100 2.23 5.01 1.60
N ALA A 101 3.03 4.75 2.63
CA ALA A 101 2.73 3.69 3.60
C ALA A 101 1.41 3.96 4.36
N ILE A 102 1.14 5.22 4.74
CA ILE A 102 -0.14 5.61 5.35
C ILE A 102 -1.31 5.30 4.40
N ASP A 103 -1.17 5.54 3.10
CA ASP A 103 -2.23 5.22 2.14
C ASP A 103 -2.41 3.69 1.99
N GLN A 104 -1.33 2.92 2.13
CA GLN A 104 -1.35 1.47 1.93
C GLN A 104 -1.75 0.68 3.16
N VAL A 105 -1.49 1.16 4.39
CA VAL A 105 -2.05 0.53 5.58
C VAL A 105 -3.55 0.78 5.65
N ARG A 106 -4.30 -0.18 6.21
CA ARG A 106 -5.73 -0.02 6.43
C ARG A 106 -6.01 1.02 7.52
N PRO A 107 -7.21 1.61 7.60
CA PRO A 107 -7.61 2.37 8.77
C PRO A 107 -7.45 1.56 10.06
N GLY A 108 -6.88 2.21 11.10
CA GLY A 108 -6.47 1.55 12.34
C GLY A 108 -5.14 0.77 12.23
N GLY A 109 -4.60 0.58 11.02
CA GLY A 109 -3.27 0.01 10.80
C GLY A 109 -2.16 0.97 11.20
N VAL A 110 -0.96 0.46 11.41
CA VAL A 110 0.17 1.20 11.98
C VAL A 110 1.32 1.29 11.00
N VAL A 111 1.96 2.45 10.95
CA VAL A 111 3.24 2.68 10.28
C VAL A 111 4.29 2.92 11.36
N ALA A 112 5.34 2.10 11.39
CA ALA A 112 6.44 2.19 12.35
C ALA A 112 7.77 2.21 11.59
N PHE A 113 8.30 3.39 11.31
CA PHE A 113 9.51 3.56 10.52
C PHE A 113 10.66 4.19 11.30
N VAL A 114 11.85 3.66 11.06
CA VAL A 114 13.11 4.35 11.36
C VAL A 114 13.40 5.31 10.22
N THR A 115 13.66 6.56 10.54
CA THR A 115 13.86 7.64 9.56
C THR A 115 14.88 8.65 10.03
N SER A 116 15.27 9.57 9.16
CA SER A 116 16.07 10.73 9.51
C SER A 116 15.32 11.67 10.45
N ARG A 117 16.01 12.29 11.40
CA ARG A 117 15.46 13.34 12.27
C ARG A 117 14.74 14.45 11.49
N TYR A 118 15.10 14.67 10.22
CA TYR A 118 14.51 15.70 9.38
C TYR A 118 13.05 15.45 9.01
N THR A 119 12.52 14.25 9.21
CA THR A 119 11.06 14.02 9.14
C THR A 119 10.34 14.84 10.19
N MET A 120 10.86 14.84 11.43
CA MET A 120 10.28 15.60 12.54
C MET A 120 10.78 17.05 12.59
N ASP A 121 12.06 17.31 12.35
CA ASP A 121 12.71 18.61 12.59
C ASP A 121 12.80 19.53 11.36
N SER A 122 12.30 19.14 10.19
CA SER A 122 12.31 20.05 9.05
C SER A 122 11.54 21.34 9.34
N LYS A 123 12.11 22.50 8.94
CA LYS A 123 11.40 23.79 9.02
C LYS A 123 10.13 23.79 8.16
N ASP A 124 10.16 23.08 7.03
CA ASP A 124 8.97 22.84 6.21
C ASP A 124 8.11 21.77 6.87
N SER A 125 6.93 22.15 7.33
CA SER A 125 5.96 21.28 8.00
C SER A 125 5.01 20.54 7.04
N THR A 126 5.12 20.76 5.72
CA THR A 126 4.15 20.25 4.73
C THR A 126 3.98 18.73 4.80
N ALA A 127 5.07 17.99 4.97
CA ALA A 127 5.01 16.53 5.09
C ALA A 127 4.33 16.11 6.41
N ARG A 128 4.64 16.77 7.53
CA ARG A 128 4.00 16.48 8.81
C ARG A 128 2.51 16.80 8.81
N LYS A 129 2.10 17.92 8.18
CA LYS A 129 0.68 18.24 7.98
C LYS A 129 -0.03 17.15 7.19
N HIS A 130 0.56 16.72 6.08
CA HIS A 130 0.00 15.65 5.26
C HIS A 130 -0.19 14.35 6.06
N MET A 131 0.79 13.99 6.90
CA MET A 131 0.69 12.82 7.78
C MET A 131 -0.37 13.03 8.87
N ALA A 132 -0.38 14.20 9.53
CA ALA A 132 -1.30 14.54 10.61
C ALA A 132 -2.77 14.58 10.18
N GLU A 133 -3.05 14.96 8.94
CA GLU A 133 -4.40 14.87 8.37
C GLU A 133 -4.91 13.43 8.27
N ARG A 134 -4.04 12.45 8.10
CA ARG A 134 -4.37 11.06 7.75
C ARG A 134 -4.13 10.05 8.86
N ALA A 135 -3.27 10.39 9.81
CA ALA A 135 -2.84 9.49 10.87
C ALA A 135 -2.64 10.22 12.21
N ASP A 136 -2.81 9.50 13.29
CA ASP A 136 -2.46 9.94 14.64
C ASP A 136 -1.01 9.55 14.94
N LEU A 137 -0.24 10.48 15.52
CA LEU A 137 1.06 10.17 16.08
C LEU A 137 0.86 9.43 17.41
N LEU A 138 1.25 8.17 17.44
CA LEU A 138 1.23 7.36 18.66
C LEU A 138 2.43 7.63 19.54
N GLY A 139 3.51 8.11 18.94
CA GLY A 139 4.75 8.50 19.57
C GLY A 139 5.93 8.46 18.62
N ALA A 140 7.04 9.04 19.07
CA ALA A 140 8.31 9.01 18.35
C ALA A 140 9.46 8.86 19.33
N ILE A 141 10.50 8.13 18.96
CA ILE A 141 11.71 7.92 19.76
C ILE A 141 12.92 8.46 18.98
N ARG A 142 13.66 9.37 19.56
CA ARG A 142 14.88 9.92 18.98
C ARG A 142 16.10 9.16 19.48
N LEU A 143 16.85 8.57 18.55
CA LEU A 143 18.02 7.77 18.84
C LEU A 143 19.29 8.64 18.90
N PRO A 144 20.29 8.25 19.72
CA PRO A 144 21.60 8.89 19.69
C PRO A 144 22.29 8.65 18.34
N ASN A 145 23.21 9.56 17.98
CA ASN A 145 23.88 9.56 16.69
C ASN A 145 24.69 8.28 16.38
N ASN A 146 25.11 7.55 17.40
CA ASN A 146 25.89 6.32 17.29
C ASN A 146 25.02 5.04 17.19
N ALA A 147 23.69 5.14 17.18
CA ALA A 147 22.81 3.96 17.19
C ALA A 147 23.09 2.97 16.04
N PHE A 148 23.51 3.45 14.89
CA PHE A 148 23.84 2.63 13.71
C PHE A 148 25.33 2.49 13.41
N LYS A 149 26.21 3.05 14.26
CA LYS A 149 27.66 3.05 14.04
C LYS A 149 28.24 1.63 13.91
N ALA A 150 27.80 0.73 14.78
CA ALA A 150 28.31 -0.66 14.78
C ALA A 150 27.88 -1.46 13.54
N ASN A 151 26.68 -1.22 13.02
CA ASN A 151 26.07 -2.02 11.96
C ASN A 151 26.21 -1.39 10.57
N ALA A 152 26.15 -0.05 10.47
CA ALA A 152 26.20 0.66 9.21
C ALA A 152 27.41 1.61 9.06
N GLY A 153 28.25 1.73 10.09
CA GLY A 153 29.41 2.60 10.08
C GLY A 153 29.06 4.11 9.98
N THR A 154 27.82 4.48 10.26
CA THR A 154 27.32 5.84 10.10
C THR A 154 26.92 6.44 11.44
N GLU A 155 27.18 7.73 11.63
CA GLU A 155 26.78 8.51 12.79
C GLU A 155 25.71 9.51 12.33
N VAL A 156 24.44 9.19 12.61
CA VAL A 156 23.30 10.05 12.24
C VAL A 156 22.22 9.97 13.31
N VAL A 157 21.63 11.09 13.61
CA VAL A 157 20.44 11.15 14.47
C VAL A 157 19.25 10.65 13.67
N SER A 158 18.58 9.65 14.21
CA SER A 158 17.42 9.01 13.58
C SER A 158 16.26 8.96 14.55
N ASP A 159 15.06 8.99 14.02
CA ASP A 159 13.82 8.87 14.78
C ASP A 159 13.10 7.56 14.41
N ILE A 160 12.46 6.92 15.38
CA ILE A 160 11.48 5.87 15.16
C ILE A 160 10.11 6.53 15.35
N ILE A 161 9.29 6.56 14.32
CA ILE A 161 7.99 7.24 14.34
C ILE A 161 6.89 6.22 14.20
N PHE A 162 5.89 6.30 15.07
CA PHE A 162 4.72 5.43 15.09
C PHE A 162 3.48 6.24 14.76
N LEU A 163 2.82 5.88 13.65
CA LEU A 163 1.60 6.53 13.17
C LEU A 163 0.48 5.51 13.03
N GLN A 164 -0.73 5.85 13.44
CA GLN A 164 -1.92 5.03 13.23
C GLN A 164 -2.86 5.71 12.25
N LYS A 165 -3.18 5.01 11.16
CA LYS A 165 -4.07 5.55 10.13
C LYS A 165 -5.49 5.75 10.64
N ARG A 166 -6.05 6.95 10.37
CA ARG A 166 -7.46 7.26 10.61
C ARG A 166 -8.38 6.65 9.56
N ASP A 167 -9.65 6.54 9.89
CA ASP A 167 -10.68 6.08 8.95
C ASP A 167 -10.88 7.04 7.78
N ARG A 168 -10.64 8.33 8.00
CA ARG A 168 -10.74 9.40 6.99
C ARG A 168 -9.76 10.52 7.30
N PRO A 169 -9.26 11.22 6.30
CA PRO A 169 -8.51 12.45 6.51
C PRO A 169 -9.38 13.50 7.21
N ILE A 170 -8.77 14.24 8.13
CA ILE A 170 -9.37 15.37 8.84
C ILE A 170 -8.43 16.57 8.75
N ASP A 171 -9.00 17.76 8.71
CA ASP A 171 -8.22 19.00 8.87
C ASP A 171 -7.85 19.14 10.36
N HIS A 172 -6.64 18.73 10.69
CA HIS A 172 -6.12 18.70 12.04
C HIS A 172 -4.62 19.00 12.01
N GLU A 173 -4.22 19.96 12.82
CA GLU A 173 -2.82 20.37 12.95
C GLU A 173 -2.39 20.27 14.43
N PRO A 174 -2.04 19.06 14.91
CA PRO A 174 -1.56 18.86 16.27
C PRO A 174 -0.16 19.48 16.46
N ASP A 175 0.24 19.69 17.71
CA ASP A 175 1.47 20.42 18.08
C ASP A 175 2.74 19.81 17.45
N TRP A 176 2.79 18.48 17.28
CA TRP A 176 3.93 17.80 16.65
C TRP A 176 4.15 18.15 15.16
N VAL A 177 3.21 18.84 14.53
CA VAL A 177 3.40 19.37 13.18
C VAL A 177 4.42 20.52 13.18
N GLN A 178 4.52 21.24 14.30
CA GLN A 178 5.36 22.41 14.46
C GLN A 178 6.69 22.10 15.15
N LEU A 179 7.62 23.03 15.04
CA LEU A 179 8.85 23.03 15.81
C LEU A 179 8.67 23.85 17.09
N GLY A 180 9.32 23.40 18.15
CA GLY A 180 9.44 24.11 19.40
C GLY A 180 10.90 24.46 19.73
N LYS A 181 11.11 24.87 20.96
CA LYS A 181 12.45 25.11 21.53
C LYS A 181 12.54 24.47 22.89
N THR A 182 13.65 23.76 23.13
CA THR A 182 13.99 23.29 24.49
C THR A 182 14.41 24.47 25.39
N GLU A 183 14.51 24.22 26.69
CA GLU A 183 15.02 25.19 27.66
C GLU A 183 16.44 25.69 27.30
N ASP A 184 17.28 24.79 26.77
CA ASP A 184 18.64 25.09 26.28
C ASP A 184 18.66 25.79 24.93
N GLY A 185 17.50 26.04 24.31
CA GLY A 185 17.36 26.82 23.09
C GLY A 185 17.47 26.00 21.79
N PHE A 186 17.55 24.68 21.82
CA PHE A 186 17.55 23.85 20.63
C PHE A 186 16.19 23.86 19.94
N ALA A 187 16.20 24.10 18.65
CA ALA A 187 15.00 24.02 17.82
C ALA A 187 14.80 22.57 17.35
N ILE A 188 13.80 21.89 17.89
CA ILE A 188 13.42 20.53 17.56
C ILE A 188 11.90 20.43 17.41
N ASN A 189 11.41 19.27 16.98
CA ASN A 189 9.97 19.04 16.90
C ASN A 189 9.29 19.25 18.27
N GLN A 190 8.11 19.89 18.26
CA GLN A 190 7.37 20.18 19.50
C GLN A 190 7.12 18.91 20.32
N TYR A 191 6.88 17.77 19.67
CA TYR A 191 6.71 16.49 20.37
C TYR A 191 7.89 16.17 21.30
N PHE A 192 9.13 16.36 20.87
CA PHE A 192 10.31 16.09 21.69
C PHE A 192 10.58 17.18 22.72
N VAL A 193 10.01 18.36 22.57
CA VAL A 193 10.01 19.40 23.61
C VAL A 193 9.08 19.00 24.75
N ASP A 194 7.90 18.47 24.39
CA ASP A 194 6.88 18.05 25.35
C ASP A 194 7.20 16.69 25.99
N HIS A 195 7.97 15.85 25.30
CA HIS A 195 8.36 14.48 25.70
C HIS A 195 9.89 14.31 25.68
N PRO A 196 10.63 15.00 26.53
CA PRO A 196 12.10 14.91 26.55
C PRO A 196 12.62 13.49 26.87
N GLU A 197 11.84 12.66 27.57
CA GLU A 197 12.14 11.25 27.86
C GLU A 197 12.20 10.39 26.60
N MET A 198 11.65 10.85 25.49
CA MET A 198 11.68 10.16 24.20
C MET A 198 12.95 10.47 23.38
N VAL A 199 13.85 11.33 23.90
CA VAL A 199 15.18 11.59 23.35
C VAL A 199 16.20 10.75 24.09
N LEU A 200 16.73 9.69 23.47
CA LEU A 200 17.62 8.71 24.11
C LEU A 200 19.09 9.14 24.10
N GLY A 201 19.35 10.37 24.50
CA GLY A 201 20.69 10.95 24.54
C GLY A 201 20.67 12.41 24.95
N GLU A 202 21.82 13.07 24.87
CA GLU A 202 21.99 14.49 25.20
C GLU A 202 21.97 15.33 23.92
N LEU A 203 21.05 16.30 23.86
CA LEU A 203 21.03 17.28 22.79
C LEU A 203 22.29 18.15 22.83
N THR A 204 23.02 18.19 21.76
CA THR A 204 24.24 19.01 21.64
C THR A 204 24.43 19.45 20.18
N THR A 205 25.53 20.13 19.90
CA THR A 205 25.88 20.51 18.52
C THR A 205 27.19 19.85 18.10
N GLU A 206 27.26 19.44 16.87
CA GLU A 206 28.49 18.97 16.23
C GLU A 206 28.93 19.92 15.10
N SER A 207 30.22 19.94 14.85
CA SER A 207 30.77 20.74 13.76
C SER A 207 30.72 19.94 12.47
N THR A 208 30.05 20.50 11.47
CA THR A 208 29.94 19.91 10.14
C THR A 208 30.62 20.81 9.09
N PRO A 209 30.92 20.34 7.88
CA PRO A 209 31.42 21.20 6.79
C PRO A 209 30.52 22.40 6.46
N TYR A 210 29.26 22.35 6.88
CA TYR A 210 28.24 23.40 6.63
C TYR A 210 27.94 24.28 7.86
N GLY A 211 28.69 24.11 8.97
CA GLY A 211 28.49 24.81 10.22
C GLY A 211 28.15 23.87 11.37
N HIS A 212 27.64 24.46 12.46
CA HIS A 212 27.17 23.65 13.60
C HIS A 212 25.77 23.11 13.31
N ASP A 213 25.59 21.81 13.50
CA ASP A 213 24.31 21.13 13.39
C ASP A 213 23.95 20.45 14.70
N LEU A 214 22.64 20.28 14.93
CA LEU A 214 22.11 19.57 16.09
C LEU A 214 22.45 18.07 15.99
N THR A 215 22.94 17.51 17.07
CA THR A 215 23.16 16.08 17.24
C THR A 215 22.63 15.62 18.60
N VAL A 216 22.55 14.29 18.76
CA VAL A 216 22.20 13.64 20.03
C VAL A 216 23.35 12.75 20.43
N ALA A 217 24.10 13.15 21.44
CA ALA A 217 25.20 12.36 21.96
C ALA A 217 24.66 11.21 22.84
N PRO A 218 25.28 10.01 22.81
CA PRO A 218 24.88 8.94 23.70
C PRO A 218 25.22 9.31 25.17
N ILE A 219 24.35 8.89 26.08
CA ILE A 219 24.58 9.07 27.53
C ILE A 219 25.69 8.09 27.94
N GLU A 220 26.71 8.59 28.64
CA GLU A 220 27.83 7.78 29.09
C GLU A 220 27.36 6.67 30.05
N GLY A 221 27.71 5.42 29.76
CA GLY A 221 27.33 4.26 30.56
C GLY A 221 25.90 3.77 30.35
N ALA A 222 25.07 4.45 29.56
CA ALA A 222 23.72 3.98 29.24
C ALA A 222 23.75 2.87 28.17
N VAL A 223 22.82 1.92 28.30
CA VAL A 223 22.59 0.85 27.32
C VAL A 223 21.39 1.21 26.48
N LEU A 224 21.57 1.41 25.17
CA LEU A 224 20.50 1.83 24.26
C LEU A 224 19.30 0.88 24.28
N ALA A 225 19.54 -0.43 24.42
CA ALA A 225 18.46 -1.42 24.50
C ALA A 225 17.54 -1.21 25.71
N ASP A 226 18.11 -0.85 26.87
CA ASP A 226 17.33 -0.57 28.08
C ASP A 226 16.55 0.74 27.94
N GLN A 227 17.18 1.78 27.38
CA GLN A 227 16.51 3.05 27.08
C GLN A 227 15.33 2.85 26.10
N LEU A 228 15.52 2.03 25.05
CA LEU A 228 14.44 1.68 24.11
C LEU A 228 13.31 0.90 24.80
N ALA A 229 13.65 -0.05 25.67
CA ALA A 229 12.67 -0.83 26.41
C ALA A 229 11.79 0.05 27.34
N GLU A 230 12.35 1.13 27.85
CA GLU A 230 11.61 2.14 28.62
C GLU A 230 10.78 3.05 27.70
N ALA A 231 11.40 3.61 26.65
CA ALA A 231 10.74 4.55 25.74
C ALA A 231 9.52 3.95 25.03
N VAL A 232 9.56 2.67 24.64
CA VAL A 232 8.41 2.02 23.97
C VAL A 232 7.19 1.88 24.87
N GLN A 233 7.33 1.99 26.20
CA GLN A 233 6.20 1.97 27.13
C GLN A 233 5.39 3.27 27.09
N HIS A 234 5.98 4.36 26.60
CA HIS A 234 5.33 5.65 26.41
C HIS A 234 4.64 5.77 25.04
N ILE A 235 4.76 4.75 24.19
CA ILE A 235 4.03 4.75 22.90
C ILE A 235 2.56 4.39 23.19
N GLU A 236 1.70 5.39 23.05
CA GLU A 236 0.27 5.24 23.29
C GLU A 236 -0.45 4.88 22.01
N GLY A 237 -0.97 3.68 21.95
CA GLY A 237 -1.77 3.23 20.82
C GLY A 237 -2.37 1.87 21.07
N GLN A 238 -3.57 1.70 20.59
CA GLN A 238 -4.25 0.41 20.59
C GLN A 238 -4.43 -0.03 19.15
N TYR A 239 -3.86 -1.20 18.81
CA TYR A 239 -4.17 -1.84 17.55
C TYR A 239 -5.66 -2.19 17.56
N VAL A 240 -6.39 -1.60 16.62
CA VAL A 240 -7.79 -1.94 16.42
C VAL A 240 -7.82 -3.15 15.50
N GLU A 241 -8.03 -4.32 16.10
CA GLU A 241 -8.34 -5.51 15.34
C GLU A 241 -9.65 -5.21 14.60
N VAL A 242 -9.55 -5.03 13.30
CA VAL A 242 -10.75 -5.11 12.48
C VAL A 242 -11.04 -6.61 12.44
N GLU A 243 -12.21 -7.01 12.90
CA GLU A 243 -12.76 -8.30 12.52
C GLU A 243 -12.77 -8.36 11.00
N VAL A 244 -11.61 -8.71 10.42
CA VAL A 244 -11.60 -9.36 9.15
C VAL A 244 -12.40 -10.62 9.47
N GLU A 245 -13.52 -10.83 8.79
CA GLU A 245 -13.99 -12.19 8.60
C GLU A 245 -12.87 -12.88 7.81
N THR A 246 -11.74 -13.15 8.49
CA THR A 246 -10.79 -14.16 8.07
C THR A 246 -11.62 -15.44 8.04
N PRO A 247 -11.64 -16.17 6.93
CA PRO A 247 -12.12 -17.51 7.01
C PRO A 247 -11.37 -18.15 8.19
N ASP A 248 -12.12 -18.67 9.16
CA ASP A 248 -11.58 -19.43 10.27
C ASP A 248 -10.63 -20.47 9.68
N VAL A 249 -9.34 -20.17 9.68
CA VAL A 249 -8.31 -21.18 9.49
C VAL A 249 -8.11 -21.79 10.86
N ALA A 250 -9.08 -22.58 11.27
CA ALA A 250 -8.87 -23.55 12.33
C ALA A 250 -7.75 -24.48 11.85
N ASP A 251 -6.66 -24.52 12.63
CA ASP A 251 -5.59 -25.49 12.51
C ASP A 251 -6.14 -26.91 12.26
N ALA A 252 -6.20 -27.26 11.01
CA ALA A 252 -6.13 -28.62 10.53
C ALA A 252 -5.29 -28.54 9.25
N GLU A 253 -4.36 -29.45 9.08
CA GLU A 253 -3.82 -29.81 7.79
C GLU A 253 -4.98 -30.24 6.86
N VAL A 254 -5.75 -29.24 6.40
CA VAL A 254 -6.72 -29.44 5.34
C VAL A 254 -5.89 -29.53 4.09
N GLU A 255 -5.81 -30.71 3.48
CA GLU A 255 -5.37 -30.87 2.10
C GLU A 255 -6.17 -29.88 1.25
N ARG A 256 -5.62 -28.68 1.03
CA ARG A 256 -6.24 -27.68 0.16
C ARG A 256 -6.37 -28.33 -1.20
N LYS A 257 -7.61 -28.48 -1.67
CA LYS A 257 -7.85 -29.00 -3.00
C LYS A 257 -7.18 -28.09 -4.01
N THR A 258 -6.23 -28.64 -4.75
CA THR A 258 -5.56 -27.97 -5.84
C THR A 258 -6.03 -28.53 -7.16
N LEU A 259 -6.21 -27.67 -8.14
CA LEU A 259 -6.54 -28.03 -9.52
C LEU A 259 -5.43 -27.49 -10.44
N PRO A 260 -5.16 -28.17 -11.57
CA PRO A 260 -4.37 -27.56 -12.61
C PRO A 260 -5.00 -26.25 -13.07
N ALA A 261 -4.18 -25.26 -13.38
CA ALA A 261 -4.69 -23.96 -13.82
C ALA A 261 -5.45 -24.10 -15.13
N ASP A 262 -6.69 -23.58 -15.14
CA ASP A 262 -7.45 -23.39 -16.36
C ASP A 262 -6.77 -22.28 -17.20
N PRO A 263 -6.45 -22.53 -18.49
CA PRO A 263 -5.83 -21.55 -19.37
C PRO A 263 -6.64 -20.25 -19.51
N ASP A 264 -7.96 -20.34 -19.43
CA ASP A 264 -8.87 -19.19 -19.59
C ASP A 264 -8.99 -18.33 -18.34
N VAL A 265 -8.51 -18.79 -17.20
CA VAL A 265 -8.41 -18.00 -15.96
C VAL A 265 -7.07 -17.27 -15.95
N LYS A 266 -7.08 -15.93 -15.84
CA LYS A 266 -5.83 -15.15 -15.75
C LYS A 266 -5.05 -15.52 -14.49
N ASN A 267 -3.71 -15.41 -14.59
CA ASN A 267 -2.87 -15.56 -13.40
C ASN A 267 -3.21 -14.48 -12.37
N PHE A 268 -3.12 -14.83 -11.10
CA PHE A 268 -3.52 -13.98 -9.96
C PHE A 268 -4.99 -13.54 -10.05
N SER A 269 -5.88 -14.49 -10.28
CA SER A 269 -7.33 -14.25 -10.36
C SER A 269 -8.12 -15.35 -9.70
N TYR A 270 -9.26 -14.96 -9.15
CA TYR A 270 -10.24 -15.90 -8.63
C TYR A 270 -10.99 -16.60 -9.77
N ALA A 271 -11.34 -17.85 -9.54
CA ALA A 271 -12.22 -18.65 -10.40
C ALA A 271 -13.26 -19.36 -9.56
N VAL A 272 -14.40 -19.66 -10.16
CA VAL A 272 -15.44 -20.48 -9.54
C VAL A 272 -15.54 -21.78 -10.32
N VAL A 273 -15.25 -22.91 -9.63
CA VAL A 273 -15.31 -24.25 -10.21
C VAL A 273 -16.21 -25.10 -9.31
N ASP A 274 -17.26 -25.67 -9.89
CA ASP A 274 -18.28 -26.48 -9.17
C ASP A 274 -18.87 -25.79 -7.93
N GLY A 275 -19.02 -24.45 -8.01
CA GLY A 275 -19.54 -23.62 -6.94
C GLY A 275 -18.54 -23.30 -5.83
N GLU A 276 -17.30 -23.76 -5.91
CA GLU A 276 -16.21 -23.44 -4.99
C GLU A 276 -15.30 -22.36 -5.60
N VAL A 277 -14.71 -21.51 -4.72
CA VAL A 277 -13.80 -20.44 -5.14
C VAL A 277 -12.38 -20.97 -5.12
N TYR A 278 -11.66 -20.73 -6.18
CA TYR A 278 -10.23 -21.01 -6.33
C TYR A 278 -9.48 -19.74 -6.69
N TYR A 279 -8.22 -19.68 -6.30
CA TYR A 279 -7.31 -18.61 -6.69
C TYR A 279 -6.16 -19.20 -7.51
N ARG A 280 -5.94 -18.63 -8.70
CA ARG A 280 -4.88 -19.08 -9.60
C ARG A 280 -3.55 -18.39 -9.30
N GLU A 281 -2.54 -19.19 -9.02
CA GLU A 281 -1.13 -18.80 -9.01
C GLU A 281 -0.34 -19.70 -9.95
N ASN A 282 0.14 -19.10 -11.04
CA ASN A 282 0.92 -19.81 -12.06
C ASN A 282 0.16 -21.02 -12.68
N SER A 283 0.66 -22.23 -12.48
CA SER A 283 0.11 -23.44 -13.06
C SER A 283 -0.92 -24.15 -12.18
N ILE A 284 -1.28 -23.58 -11.03
CA ILE A 284 -2.13 -24.21 -10.03
C ILE A 284 -3.25 -23.24 -9.61
N MET A 285 -4.44 -23.79 -9.40
CA MET A 285 -5.55 -23.13 -8.72
C MET A 285 -5.75 -23.79 -7.36
N THR A 286 -5.66 -23.00 -6.30
CA THR A 286 -5.85 -23.47 -4.91
C THR A 286 -7.22 -23.07 -4.41
N GLN A 287 -7.98 -23.99 -3.81
CA GLN A 287 -9.27 -23.69 -3.23
C GLN A 287 -9.10 -22.67 -2.09
N VAL A 288 -9.95 -21.64 -2.10
CA VAL A 288 -10.01 -20.61 -1.06
C VAL A 288 -11.21 -20.88 -0.18
N GLU A 289 -10.97 -21.12 1.08
CA GLU A 289 -12.05 -21.27 2.06
C GLU A 289 -12.61 -19.91 2.43
N LEU A 290 -13.88 -19.70 2.18
CA LEU A 290 -14.61 -18.46 2.43
C LEU A 290 -15.91 -18.77 3.16
N SER A 291 -16.37 -17.85 4.00
CA SER A 291 -17.74 -17.90 4.52
C SER A 291 -18.75 -17.84 3.36
N ASP A 292 -19.96 -18.34 3.55
CA ASP A 292 -21.00 -18.34 2.51
C ASP A 292 -21.26 -16.95 1.93
N ASN A 293 -21.21 -15.91 2.77
CA ASN A 293 -21.40 -14.52 2.35
C ASN A 293 -20.19 -14.03 1.53
N ALA A 294 -18.97 -14.29 1.97
CA ALA A 294 -17.74 -13.93 1.25
C ALA A 294 -17.65 -14.67 -0.09
N LYS A 295 -17.96 -15.97 -0.10
CA LYS A 295 -18.03 -16.80 -1.30
C LYS A 295 -19.03 -16.26 -2.32
N ALA A 296 -20.23 -15.87 -1.86
CA ALA A 296 -21.25 -15.30 -2.73
C ALA A 296 -20.84 -13.93 -3.31
N ARG A 297 -20.11 -13.10 -2.53
CA ARG A 297 -19.54 -11.82 -3.02
C ARG A 297 -18.47 -12.06 -4.08
N VAL A 298 -17.49 -12.92 -3.80
CA VAL A 298 -16.43 -13.26 -4.77
C VAL A 298 -17.02 -13.85 -6.04
N THR A 299 -17.99 -14.77 -5.93
CA THR A 299 -18.69 -15.35 -7.08
C THR A 299 -19.35 -14.28 -7.94
N GLY A 300 -20.06 -13.33 -7.33
CA GLY A 300 -20.69 -12.23 -8.06
C GLY A 300 -19.69 -11.30 -8.74
N MET A 301 -18.54 -11.03 -8.11
CA MET A 301 -17.48 -10.23 -8.73
C MET A 301 -16.77 -10.97 -9.86
N VAL A 302 -16.57 -12.29 -9.75
CA VAL A 302 -16.08 -13.13 -10.85
C VAL A 302 -17.03 -13.10 -12.04
N GLU A 303 -18.34 -13.21 -11.82
CA GLU A 303 -19.36 -13.10 -12.86
C GLU A 303 -19.32 -11.72 -13.55
N LEU A 304 -19.29 -10.64 -12.79
CA LEU A 304 -19.15 -9.29 -13.33
C LEU A 304 -17.89 -9.15 -14.20
N ARG A 305 -16.76 -9.64 -13.70
CA ARG A 305 -15.49 -9.64 -14.45
C ARG A 305 -15.60 -10.37 -15.77
N GLN A 306 -16.25 -11.54 -15.80
CA GLN A 306 -16.45 -12.30 -17.02
C GLN A 306 -17.28 -11.53 -18.05
N ILE A 307 -18.37 -10.91 -17.62
CA ILE A 307 -19.22 -10.09 -18.50
C ILE A 307 -18.46 -8.86 -19.02
N VAL A 308 -17.67 -8.19 -18.17
CA VAL A 308 -16.83 -7.05 -18.58
C VAL A 308 -15.78 -7.47 -19.60
N ASN A 309 -15.08 -8.58 -19.36
CA ASN A 309 -14.10 -9.10 -20.32
C ASN A 309 -14.74 -9.49 -21.65
N GLN A 310 -15.92 -10.12 -21.62
CA GLN A 310 -16.69 -10.42 -22.82
C GLN A 310 -17.02 -9.13 -23.58
N LEU A 311 -17.52 -8.11 -22.89
CA LEU A 311 -17.89 -6.84 -23.50
C LEU A 311 -16.68 -6.11 -24.11
N ILE A 312 -15.52 -6.18 -23.47
CA ILE A 312 -14.26 -5.64 -24.00
C ILE A 312 -13.87 -6.39 -25.27
N GLN A 313 -13.92 -7.73 -25.24
CA GLN A 313 -13.54 -8.54 -26.39
C GLN A 313 -14.48 -8.31 -27.58
N GLU A 314 -15.82 -8.27 -27.37
CA GLU A 314 -16.79 -7.97 -28.40
C GLU A 314 -16.55 -6.61 -29.08
N GLN A 315 -16.11 -5.60 -28.28
CA GLN A 315 -15.77 -4.29 -28.84
C GLN A 315 -14.45 -4.29 -29.61
N LEU A 316 -13.44 -5.05 -29.15
CA LEU A 316 -12.16 -5.22 -29.84
C LEU A 316 -12.32 -5.96 -31.18
N ASP A 317 -13.18 -6.96 -31.22
CA ASP A 317 -13.48 -7.78 -32.40
C ASP A 317 -14.52 -7.11 -33.34
N ASP A 318 -14.90 -5.85 -33.06
CA ASP A 318 -15.85 -5.04 -33.84
C ASP A 318 -17.23 -5.71 -34.06
N TYR A 319 -17.74 -6.36 -33.01
CA TYR A 319 -19.10 -6.96 -33.04
C TYR A 319 -20.17 -5.91 -33.31
N PRO A 320 -21.33 -6.34 -33.90
CA PRO A 320 -22.46 -5.46 -34.14
C PRO A 320 -22.96 -4.76 -32.83
N ASP A 321 -23.45 -3.56 -32.98
CA ASP A 321 -23.93 -2.77 -31.81
C ASP A 321 -25.09 -3.45 -31.06
N GLU A 322 -25.86 -4.34 -31.71
CA GLU A 322 -26.93 -5.12 -31.09
C GLU A 322 -26.38 -6.16 -30.11
N ASP A 323 -25.29 -6.83 -30.46
CA ASP A 323 -24.64 -7.81 -29.62
C ASP A 323 -24.01 -7.12 -28.40
N ILE A 324 -23.31 -6.00 -28.63
CA ILE A 324 -22.74 -5.15 -27.58
C ILE A 324 -23.82 -4.67 -26.60
N LYS A 325 -24.96 -4.18 -27.09
CA LYS A 325 -26.10 -3.77 -26.24
C LYS A 325 -26.67 -4.93 -25.43
N THR A 326 -26.67 -6.13 -25.99
CA THR A 326 -27.12 -7.33 -25.27
C THR A 326 -26.20 -7.65 -24.11
N THR A 327 -24.88 -7.59 -24.30
CA THR A 327 -23.89 -7.81 -23.25
C THR A 327 -23.92 -6.64 -22.22
N GLN A 328 -24.12 -5.40 -22.65
CA GLN A 328 -24.35 -4.26 -21.76
C GLN A 328 -25.59 -4.44 -20.87
N ALA A 329 -26.67 -4.97 -21.40
CA ALA A 329 -27.88 -5.27 -20.62
C ALA A 329 -27.61 -6.36 -19.56
N LYS A 330 -26.86 -7.42 -19.92
CA LYS A 330 -26.41 -8.44 -18.96
C LYS A 330 -25.56 -7.81 -17.85
N LEU A 331 -24.60 -6.96 -18.22
CA LEU A 331 -23.73 -6.28 -17.27
C LEU A 331 -24.55 -5.40 -16.29
N ASN A 332 -25.51 -4.63 -16.82
CA ASN A 332 -26.40 -3.80 -15.98
C ASN A 332 -27.19 -4.66 -15.00
N THR A 333 -27.78 -5.75 -15.44
CA THR A 333 -28.58 -6.65 -14.60
C THR A 333 -27.73 -7.28 -13.49
N ALA A 334 -26.56 -7.81 -13.82
CA ALA A 334 -25.65 -8.43 -12.87
C ALA A 334 -25.13 -7.40 -11.85
N TYR A 335 -24.73 -6.20 -12.32
CA TYR A 335 -24.25 -5.13 -11.46
C TYR A 335 -25.34 -4.65 -10.48
N ASP A 336 -26.57 -4.40 -10.96
CA ASP A 336 -27.65 -3.92 -10.12
C ASP A 336 -28.06 -4.99 -9.07
N ALA A 337 -28.06 -6.27 -9.46
CA ALA A 337 -28.32 -7.36 -8.53
C ALA A 337 -27.22 -7.49 -7.46
N PHE A 338 -25.94 -7.36 -7.87
CA PHE A 338 -24.82 -7.40 -6.95
C PHE A 338 -24.83 -6.24 -5.96
N THR A 339 -24.94 -5.01 -6.47
CA THR A 339 -24.86 -3.80 -5.64
C THR A 339 -26.04 -3.64 -4.71
N ALA A 340 -27.24 -4.06 -5.09
CA ALA A 340 -28.42 -4.09 -4.24
C ALA A 340 -28.21 -4.99 -3.00
N LYS A 341 -27.45 -6.06 -3.13
CA LYS A 341 -27.24 -7.05 -2.06
C LYS A 341 -25.96 -6.81 -1.26
N TYR A 342 -24.90 -6.37 -1.92
CA TYR A 342 -23.54 -6.37 -1.37
C TYR A 342 -22.89 -4.98 -1.30
N GLY A 343 -23.56 -3.93 -1.76
CA GLY A 343 -23.02 -2.59 -1.87
C GLY A 343 -22.12 -2.40 -3.10
N LEU A 344 -21.47 -1.24 -3.20
CA LEU A 344 -20.65 -0.88 -4.35
C LEU A 344 -19.43 -1.76 -4.49
N LEU A 345 -18.92 -1.94 -5.71
CA LEU A 345 -17.68 -2.67 -5.97
C LEU A 345 -16.48 -2.02 -5.26
N ASN A 346 -16.49 -0.69 -5.15
CA ASN A 346 -15.51 0.09 -4.41
C ASN A 346 -15.72 0.07 -2.89
N ASP A 347 -16.77 -0.59 -2.38
CA ASP A 347 -16.97 -0.73 -0.95
C ASP A 347 -15.83 -1.55 -0.33
N ARG A 348 -15.36 -1.11 0.83
CA ARG A 348 -14.23 -1.72 1.54
C ARG A 348 -14.38 -3.24 1.77
N LYS A 349 -15.62 -3.71 2.04
CA LYS A 349 -15.88 -5.15 2.24
C LYS A 349 -15.68 -5.95 0.95
N ASN A 350 -16.08 -5.40 -0.19
CA ASN A 350 -15.89 -6.03 -1.50
C ASN A 350 -14.40 -5.96 -1.93
N GLY A 351 -13.77 -4.81 -1.69
CA GLY A 351 -12.34 -4.63 -1.96
C GLY A 351 -11.48 -5.66 -1.27
N ARG A 352 -11.62 -5.82 0.04
CA ARG A 352 -10.84 -6.78 0.83
C ARG A 352 -10.94 -8.23 0.37
N LEU A 353 -12.06 -8.60 -0.21
CA LEU A 353 -12.28 -9.97 -0.69
C LEU A 353 -11.75 -10.20 -2.10
N PHE A 354 -11.52 -9.15 -2.88
CA PHE A 354 -11.25 -9.27 -4.31
C PHE A 354 -10.04 -8.46 -4.78
N GLU A 355 -9.36 -7.69 -3.93
CA GLU A 355 -8.23 -6.84 -4.29
C GLU A 355 -7.01 -7.63 -4.81
N ASP A 356 -6.88 -8.89 -4.43
CA ASP A 356 -5.85 -9.79 -4.96
C ASP A 356 -6.14 -10.27 -6.40
N ASP A 357 -7.34 -10.04 -6.92
CA ASP A 357 -7.68 -10.38 -8.31
C ASP A 357 -7.08 -9.38 -9.28
N SER A 358 -6.39 -9.87 -10.30
CA SER A 358 -5.73 -9.05 -11.33
C SER A 358 -6.66 -8.08 -12.05
N SER A 359 -7.97 -8.29 -11.96
CA SER A 359 -9.01 -7.47 -12.59
C SER A 359 -9.79 -6.60 -11.59
N TYR A 360 -9.38 -6.55 -10.32
CA TYR A 360 -10.12 -5.79 -9.29
C TYR A 360 -10.30 -4.32 -9.69
N TYR A 361 -9.24 -3.65 -10.13
CA TYR A 361 -9.31 -2.25 -10.54
C TYR A 361 -10.16 -2.02 -11.80
N LEU A 362 -10.23 -3.01 -12.69
CA LEU A 362 -11.15 -2.98 -13.82
C LEU A 362 -12.62 -2.96 -13.32
N LEU A 363 -12.95 -3.77 -12.33
CA LEU A 363 -14.28 -3.75 -11.71
C LEU A 363 -14.56 -2.44 -10.98
N CYS A 364 -13.60 -1.91 -10.24
CA CYS A 364 -13.73 -0.62 -9.56
C CYS A 364 -13.98 0.54 -10.54
N SER A 365 -13.43 0.46 -11.76
CA SER A 365 -13.61 1.48 -12.80
C SER A 365 -15.04 1.51 -13.40
N LEU A 366 -15.89 0.55 -13.06
CA LEU A 366 -17.31 0.56 -13.43
C LEU A 366 -18.13 1.61 -12.66
N GLU A 367 -17.57 2.15 -11.58
CA GLU A 367 -18.23 3.10 -10.70
C GLU A 367 -17.52 4.47 -10.73
N ASN A 368 -18.24 5.51 -11.09
CA ASN A 368 -17.81 6.89 -10.91
C ASN A 368 -18.32 7.37 -9.56
N LEU A 369 -17.43 7.57 -8.60
CA LEU A 369 -17.77 7.99 -7.25
C LEU A 369 -17.63 9.50 -7.09
N ASP A 370 -18.39 10.08 -6.17
CA ASP A 370 -18.21 11.45 -5.70
C ASP A 370 -17.17 11.56 -4.58
N GLU A 371 -16.95 12.76 -4.07
CA GLU A 371 -15.99 13.04 -2.99
C GLU A 371 -16.32 12.30 -1.67
N ASN A 372 -17.59 11.90 -1.51
CA ASN A 372 -18.09 11.15 -0.35
C ASN A 372 -18.09 9.62 -0.58
N LYS A 373 -17.47 9.15 -1.67
CA LYS A 373 -17.48 7.74 -2.09
C LYS A 373 -18.89 7.19 -2.37
N GLN A 374 -19.85 8.06 -2.72
CA GLN A 374 -21.17 7.65 -3.17
C GLN A 374 -21.18 7.51 -4.69
N LEU A 375 -21.98 6.59 -5.21
CA LEU A 375 -22.12 6.38 -6.65
C LEU A 375 -22.72 7.63 -7.32
N LYS A 376 -21.90 8.31 -8.12
CA LYS A 376 -22.34 9.45 -8.95
C LYS A 376 -22.96 8.96 -10.25
N SER A 377 -22.34 7.98 -10.90
CA SER A 377 -22.84 7.34 -12.12
C SER A 377 -22.12 6.02 -12.37
N LYS A 378 -22.74 5.13 -13.13
CA LYS A 378 -22.06 4.00 -13.75
C LYS A 378 -21.12 4.51 -14.86
N ALA A 379 -20.06 3.76 -15.16
CA ALA A 379 -19.13 4.06 -16.24
C ALA A 379 -19.82 4.00 -17.61
N ASP A 380 -19.27 4.68 -18.60
CA ASP A 380 -19.80 4.75 -19.97
C ASP A 380 -19.95 3.36 -20.63
N MET A 381 -19.15 2.40 -20.23
CA MET A 381 -19.19 1.01 -20.71
C MET A 381 -20.58 0.37 -20.58
N PHE A 382 -21.39 0.77 -19.61
CA PHE A 382 -22.75 0.24 -19.42
C PHE A 382 -23.75 0.63 -20.52
N THR A 383 -23.46 1.70 -21.27
CA THR A 383 -24.41 2.28 -22.23
C THR A 383 -23.81 2.65 -23.57
N LYS A 384 -22.48 2.75 -23.67
CA LYS A 384 -21.78 3.23 -24.87
C LYS A 384 -20.72 2.23 -25.30
N ARG A 385 -20.43 2.20 -26.59
CA ARG A 385 -19.20 1.56 -27.10
C ARG A 385 -18.02 2.45 -26.67
N THR A 386 -17.10 1.93 -25.88
CA THR A 386 -15.94 2.63 -25.32
C THR A 386 -14.63 2.30 -26.05
N ILE A 387 -14.60 1.19 -26.79
CA ILE A 387 -13.45 0.71 -27.55
C ILE A 387 -13.85 0.63 -29.02
N ARG A 388 -13.03 1.22 -29.88
CA ARG A 388 -13.12 1.09 -31.33
C ARG A 388 -11.78 0.56 -31.82
N PRO A 389 -11.75 -0.58 -32.52
CA PRO A 389 -10.51 -1.08 -33.11
C PRO A 389 -9.99 -0.06 -34.14
N GLU A 390 -8.68 0.16 -34.16
CA GLU A 390 -8.05 0.89 -35.24
C GLU A 390 -8.25 0.11 -36.54
N ARG A 391 -9.01 0.67 -37.46
CA ARG A 391 -9.11 0.11 -38.81
C ARG A 391 -7.83 0.47 -39.56
N THR A 392 -6.97 -0.50 -39.78
CA THR A 392 -5.91 -0.35 -40.79
C THR A 392 -6.57 -0.17 -42.13
N VAL A 393 -6.44 1.01 -42.72
CA VAL A 393 -6.94 1.29 -44.05
C VAL A 393 -6.05 0.54 -45.06
N THR A 394 -6.52 -0.57 -45.57
CA THR A 394 -5.77 -1.43 -46.51
C THR A 394 -5.94 -1.02 -47.99
N SER A 395 -6.94 -0.17 -48.29
CA SER A 395 -7.17 0.40 -49.63
C SER A 395 -7.89 1.74 -49.49
N VAL A 396 -7.61 2.66 -50.39
CA VAL A 396 -8.23 3.99 -50.48
C VAL A 396 -8.67 4.22 -51.93
N ASP A 397 -9.81 4.88 -52.09
CA ASP A 397 -10.42 5.09 -53.43
C ASP A 397 -9.92 6.37 -54.08
N THR A 398 -9.33 7.30 -53.33
CA THR A 398 -8.84 8.58 -53.86
C THR A 398 -7.40 8.91 -53.45
N PRO A 399 -6.64 9.67 -54.27
CA PRO A 399 -5.29 10.12 -53.91
C PRO A 399 -5.25 10.99 -52.64
N SER A 400 -6.32 11.74 -52.38
CA SER A 400 -6.43 12.57 -51.17
C SER A 400 -6.55 11.76 -49.91
N GLU A 401 -7.29 10.63 -49.94
CA GLU A 401 -7.38 9.69 -48.84
C GLU A 401 -6.05 8.95 -48.62
N ALA A 402 -5.36 8.55 -49.71
CA ALA A 402 -4.04 7.94 -49.61
C ALA A 402 -3.04 8.87 -48.89
N LEU A 403 -3.09 10.15 -49.21
CA LEU A 403 -2.23 11.18 -48.57
C LEU A 403 -2.58 11.34 -47.06
N ALA A 404 -3.89 11.36 -46.75
CA ALA A 404 -4.35 11.49 -45.35
C ALA A 404 -3.90 10.32 -44.47
N VAL A 405 -4.01 9.07 -45.04
CA VAL A 405 -3.55 7.85 -44.34
C VAL A 405 -2.03 7.87 -44.16
N SER A 406 -1.27 8.23 -45.18
CA SER A 406 0.19 8.32 -45.10
C SER A 406 0.70 9.36 -44.10
N ILE A 407 0.01 10.50 -43.99
CA ILE A 407 0.32 11.51 -42.96
C ILE A 407 -0.02 11.00 -41.56
N GLY A 408 -1.12 10.24 -41.39
CA GLY A 408 -1.50 9.69 -40.10
C GLY A 408 -0.57 8.59 -39.59
N GLU A 409 0.11 7.84 -40.48
CA GLU A 409 1.06 6.77 -40.13
C GLU A 409 2.50 7.23 -39.92
N HIS A 410 2.89 8.39 -40.43
CA HIS A 410 4.28 8.88 -40.45
C HIS A 410 4.45 10.31 -39.92
N GLY A 411 3.40 10.93 -39.35
CA GLY A 411 3.37 12.28 -38.82
C GLY A 411 3.68 12.42 -37.34
#